data_b1f925d664fa4283f1ab2151c0dc5a6b
#
_entry.id   b1f925d664fa4283f1ab2151c0dc5a6b
#
_cell.length_a   1.000
_cell.length_b   1.000
_cell.length_c   1.000
_cell.angle_alpha   90.00
_cell.angle_beta   90.00
_cell.angle_gamma   90.00
#
_symmetry.space_group_name_H-M   'P 1'
#
loop_
_entity.id
_entity.type
_entity.pdbx_description
1 polymer ?
#
loop_
_entity_poly.entity_id
_entity_poly.type
_entity_poly.pdbx_seq_one_letter_code
_entity_poly.pdbx_strand_id
1 'polypeptide(L)'
;MGYFGWVTSTTDADYTYYSLEHSSQQGAAGNRSFIADPEVDKLIETGRTSADESVRLKAYEDLAVKLKEVNNNAPIYYSTITAGANAKVEGFVMDPIGYHKLEHVKVAK
;
A
#
# COMPACT_ATOMS: atom_id res chain seq x y z
N MET A 1 17.86 10.27 5.07
CA MET A 1 16.65 9.76 5.75
C MET A 1 15.47 10.61 5.29
N GLY A 2 14.36 10.00 4.91
CA GLY A 2 13.13 10.67 4.48
C GLY A 2 11.92 10.14 5.25
N TYR A 3 10.90 10.96 5.42
CA TYR A 3 9.59 10.58 5.93
C TYR A 3 8.58 10.66 4.79
N PHE A 4 7.76 9.63 4.60
CA PHE A 4 6.70 9.64 3.61
C PHE A 4 5.52 8.75 4.03
N GLY A 5 4.35 9.06 3.51
CA GLY A 5 3.18 8.21 3.63
C GLY A 5 2.92 7.46 2.33
N TRP A 6 2.27 6.32 2.43
CA TRP A 6 1.86 5.52 1.30
C TRP A 6 0.46 4.95 1.51
N VAL A 7 -0.32 4.92 0.46
CA VAL A 7 -1.65 4.31 0.43
C VAL A 7 -1.71 3.31 -0.71
N THR A 8 -2.10 2.08 -0.39
CA THR A 8 -2.29 1.01 -1.38
C THR A 8 -3.64 1.18 -2.08
N SER A 9 -3.66 1.94 -3.16
CA SER A 9 -4.90 2.32 -3.85
C SER A 9 -5.65 1.15 -4.51
N THR A 10 -4.95 0.06 -4.81
CA THR A 10 -5.54 -1.17 -5.38
C THR A 10 -5.98 -2.18 -4.33
N THR A 11 -5.63 -1.98 -3.05
CA THR A 11 -5.74 -2.96 -1.96
C THR A 11 -4.96 -4.26 -2.17
N ASP A 12 -4.15 -4.35 -3.24
CA ASP A 12 -3.25 -5.48 -3.51
C ASP A 12 -1.83 -5.18 -3.03
N ALA A 13 -1.20 -6.14 -2.40
CA ALA A 13 0.16 -6.03 -1.88
C ALA A 13 1.20 -5.70 -2.98
N ASP A 14 0.99 -6.19 -4.21
CA ASP A 14 1.86 -5.91 -5.35
C ASP A 14 2.09 -4.42 -5.57
N TYR A 15 1.02 -3.63 -5.52
CA TYR A 15 1.12 -2.19 -5.75
C TYR A 15 2.12 -1.50 -4.82
N THR A 16 2.12 -1.89 -3.56
CA THR A 16 3.02 -1.33 -2.55
C THR A 16 4.44 -1.88 -2.71
N TYR A 17 4.59 -3.18 -2.69
CA TYR A 17 5.92 -3.79 -2.66
C TYR A 17 6.69 -3.60 -3.96
N TYR A 18 6.04 -3.73 -5.11
CA TYR A 18 6.72 -3.45 -6.37
C TYR A 18 7.17 -1.99 -6.47
N SER A 19 6.28 -1.06 -6.14
CA SER A 19 6.60 0.37 -6.27
C SER A 19 7.68 0.84 -5.30
N LEU A 20 7.67 0.34 -4.05
CA LEU A 20 8.53 0.87 -3.00
C LEU A 20 9.82 0.08 -2.79
N GLU A 21 9.82 -1.22 -3.12
CA GLU A 21 10.90 -2.11 -2.72
C GLU A 21 11.65 -2.77 -3.89
N HIS A 22 11.04 -2.85 -5.09
CA HIS A 22 11.69 -3.47 -6.24
C HIS A 22 12.83 -2.60 -6.78
N SER A 23 13.98 -3.22 -7.11
CA SER A 23 15.18 -2.49 -7.56
C SER A 23 14.95 -1.67 -8.84
N SER A 24 14.08 -2.15 -9.75
CA SER A 24 13.74 -1.41 -10.98
C SER A 24 12.98 -0.10 -10.76
N GLN A 25 12.45 0.12 -9.55
CA GLN A 25 11.66 1.30 -9.18
C GLN A 25 12.48 2.33 -8.40
N GLN A 26 13.80 2.21 -8.37
CA GLN A 26 14.66 3.15 -7.67
C GLN A 26 14.48 4.59 -8.12
N GLY A 27 14.48 5.50 -7.18
CA GLY A 27 14.41 6.94 -7.40
C GLY A 27 12.98 7.47 -7.56
N ALA A 28 12.72 8.18 -8.64
CA ALA A 28 11.47 8.92 -8.86
C ALA A 28 10.23 8.01 -8.95
N ALA A 29 10.40 6.75 -9.37
CA ALA A 29 9.31 5.81 -9.52
C ALA A 29 8.72 5.33 -8.19
N GLY A 30 9.49 5.30 -7.10
CA GLY A 30 8.94 4.92 -5.80
C GLY A 30 9.94 4.38 -4.79
N ASN A 31 10.85 3.49 -5.19
CA ASN A 31 11.88 2.93 -4.30
C ASN A 31 12.91 4.01 -3.91
N ARG A 32 12.57 4.74 -2.84
CA ARG A 32 13.37 5.86 -2.31
C ARG A 32 14.45 5.41 -1.32
N SER A 33 14.37 4.18 -0.85
CA SER A 33 15.40 3.55 -0.03
C SER A 33 16.59 3.08 -0.86
N PHE A 34 16.43 3.00 -2.18
CA PHE A 34 17.41 2.47 -3.12
C PHE A 34 17.83 1.02 -2.82
N ILE A 35 16.95 0.26 -2.15
CA ILE A 35 17.18 -1.16 -1.97
C ILE A 35 17.36 -1.86 -3.32
N ALA A 36 18.32 -2.77 -3.40
CA ALA A 36 18.59 -3.60 -4.56
C ALA A 36 19.04 -4.99 -4.07
N ASP A 37 18.10 -5.71 -3.48
CA ASP A 37 18.32 -7.09 -3.00
C ASP A 37 17.64 -8.05 -3.97
N PRO A 38 18.40 -8.96 -4.64
CA PRO A 38 17.82 -9.89 -5.61
C PRO A 38 16.80 -10.86 -5.02
N GLU A 39 16.87 -11.15 -3.72
CA GLU A 39 15.88 -11.99 -3.06
C GLU A 39 14.56 -11.23 -2.84
N VAL A 40 14.64 -9.95 -2.49
CA VAL A 40 13.48 -9.05 -2.42
C VAL A 40 12.80 -8.97 -3.77
N ASP A 41 13.55 -8.70 -4.84
CA ASP A 41 13.01 -8.63 -6.21
C ASP A 41 12.32 -9.93 -6.60
N LYS A 42 12.97 -11.08 -6.35
CA LYS A 42 12.44 -12.41 -6.68
C LYS A 42 11.13 -12.71 -5.94
N LEU A 43 11.03 -12.36 -4.66
CA LEU A 43 9.80 -12.56 -3.88
C LEU A 43 8.66 -11.69 -4.39
N ILE A 44 8.95 -10.43 -4.72
CA ILE A 44 7.97 -9.51 -5.34
C ILE A 44 7.48 -10.07 -6.66
N GLU A 45 8.38 -10.49 -7.55
CA GLU A 45 8.02 -11.04 -8.86
C GLU A 45 7.23 -12.36 -8.74
N THR A 46 7.57 -13.22 -7.78
CA THR A 46 6.81 -14.44 -7.50
C THR A 46 5.37 -14.12 -7.10
N GLY A 47 5.17 -13.19 -6.17
CA GLY A 47 3.85 -12.76 -5.76
C GLY A 47 3.06 -12.07 -6.88
N ARG A 48 3.74 -11.30 -7.73
CA ARG A 48 3.15 -10.53 -8.83
C ARG A 48 2.69 -11.40 -9.99
N THR A 49 3.47 -12.42 -10.36
CA THR A 49 3.23 -13.22 -11.57
C THR A 49 2.37 -14.45 -11.33
N SER A 50 2.20 -14.89 -10.09
CA SER A 50 1.39 -16.05 -9.76
C SER A 50 -0.11 -15.71 -9.77
N ALA A 51 -0.92 -16.58 -10.37
CA ALA A 51 -2.37 -16.57 -10.25
C ALA A 51 -2.86 -17.39 -9.04
N ASP A 52 -1.99 -18.17 -8.40
CA ASP A 52 -2.31 -18.97 -7.22
C ASP A 52 -2.21 -18.09 -5.96
N GLU A 53 -3.32 -17.96 -5.26
CA GLU A 53 -3.42 -17.13 -4.06
C GLU A 53 -2.49 -17.62 -2.93
N SER A 54 -2.32 -18.93 -2.79
CA SER A 54 -1.45 -19.50 -1.75
C SER A 54 0.03 -19.20 -2.01
N VAL A 55 0.44 -19.24 -3.26
CA VAL A 55 1.80 -18.86 -3.69
C VAL A 55 2.03 -17.37 -3.48
N ARG A 56 1.05 -16.54 -3.83
CA ARG A 56 1.12 -15.09 -3.62
C ARG A 56 1.24 -14.74 -2.14
N LEU A 57 0.36 -15.33 -1.31
CA LEU A 57 0.38 -15.10 0.13
C LEU A 57 1.73 -15.45 0.72
N LYS A 58 2.22 -16.66 0.42
CA LYS A 58 3.52 -17.11 0.92
C LYS A 58 4.67 -16.20 0.47
N ALA A 59 4.69 -15.77 -0.78
CA ALA A 59 5.73 -14.88 -1.29
C ALA A 59 5.72 -13.52 -0.56
N TYR A 60 4.55 -12.94 -0.28
CA TYR A 60 4.48 -11.66 0.44
C TYR A 60 4.72 -11.80 1.95
N GLU A 61 4.41 -12.93 2.57
CA GLU A 61 4.80 -13.22 3.94
C GLU A 61 6.33 -13.31 4.07
N ASP A 62 6.99 -14.08 3.19
CA ASP A 62 8.45 -14.21 3.18
C ASP A 62 9.11 -12.86 2.87
N LEU A 63 8.54 -12.09 1.95
CA LEU A 63 9.01 -10.73 1.64
C LEU A 63 8.93 -9.81 2.87
N ALA A 64 7.85 -9.87 3.64
CA ALA A 64 7.73 -9.04 4.85
C ALA A 64 8.79 -9.38 5.89
N VAL A 65 9.14 -10.66 6.04
CA VAL A 65 10.25 -11.11 6.91
C VAL A 65 11.58 -10.58 6.37
N LYS A 66 11.83 -10.75 5.07
CA LYS A 66 13.06 -10.31 4.43
C LYS A 66 13.26 -8.79 4.52
N LEU A 67 12.24 -8.00 4.29
CA LEU A 67 12.31 -6.54 4.41
C LEU A 67 12.60 -6.08 5.84
N LYS A 68 12.11 -6.81 6.84
CA LYS A 68 12.47 -6.56 8.23
C LYS A 68 13.95 -6.84 8.53
N GLU A 69 14.53 -7.87 7.91
CA GLU A 69 15.97 -8.18 8.05
C GLU A 69 16.84 -7.13 7.37
N VAL A 70 16.46 -6.71 6.17
CA VAL A 70 17.14 -5.65 5.40
C VAL A 70 17.03 -4.29 6.09
N ASN A 71 15.93 -4.07 6.85
CA ASN A 71 15.69 -2.87 7.65
C ASN A 71 15.84 -1.55 6.87
N ASN A 72 15.33 -1.54 5.62
CA ASN A 72 15.39 -0.37 4.75
C ASN A 72 14.33 0.70 5.08
N ASN A 73 13.23 0.29 5.72
CA ASN A 73 12.11 1.13 6.14
C ASN A 73 11.76 0.89 7.61
N ALA A 74 11.40 1.95 8.31
CA ALA A 74 10.88 1.89 9.68
C ALA A 74 9.41 2.33 9.70
N PRO A 75 8.43 1.39 9.75
CA PRO A 75 7.03 1.74 9.92
C PRO A 75 6.82 2.47 11.24
N ILE A 76 6.17 3.65 11.22
CA ILE A 76 5.97 4.47 12.40
C ILE A 76 4.54 4.35 12.91
N TYR A 77 3.55 4.55 12.04
CA TYR A 77 2.13 4.46 12.43
C TYR A 77 1.21 4.26 11.21
N TYR A 78 0.01 3.84 11.49
CA TYR A 78 -1.11 3.89 10.56
C TYR A 78 -2.03 5.05 10.91
N SER A 79 -2.37 5.87 9.92
CA SER A 79 -3.31 6.96 10.11
C SER A 79 -4.74 6.43 10.23
N THR A 80 -5.47 6.92 11.22
CA THR A 80 -6.93 6.78 11.23
C THR A 80 -7.52 7.94 10.44
N ILE A 81 -8.31 7.62 9.42
CA ILE A 81 -9.01 8.62 8.62
C ILE A 81 -10.36 8.87 9.27
N THR A 82 -10.63 10.12 9.61
CA THR A 82 -11.91 10.54 10.19
C THR A 82 -12.57 11.56 9.28
N ALA A 83 -13.89 11.51 9.18
CA ALA A 83 -14.67 12.50 8.47
C ALA A 83 -15.79 13.03 9.36
N GLY A 84 -16.05 14.34 9.30
CA GLY A 84 -17.20 14.98 9.91
C GLY A 84 -18.14 15.47 8.82
N ALA A 85 -19.44 15.22 9.01
CA ALA A 85 -20.47 15.75 8.14
C ALA A 85 -21.53 16.47 8.93
N ASN A 86 -22.16 17.50 8.32
CA ASN A 86 -23.33 18.12 8.89
C ASN A 86 -24.48 17.12 9.01
N ALA A 87 -25.32 17.22 10.03
CA ALA A 87 -26.46 16.31 10.25
C ALA A 87 -27.46 16.25 9.09
N LYS A 88 -27.46 17.27 8.23
CA LYS A 88 -28.27 17.30 7.00
C LYS A 88 -27.68 16.53 5.83
N VAL A 89 -26.44 16.02 5.96
CA VAL A 89 -25.77 15.26 4.89
C VAL A 89 -26.10 13.79 5.07
N GLU A 90 -26.74 13.21 4.07
CA GLU A 90 -27.09 11.80 4.01
C GLU A 90 -26.32 11.09 2.90
N GLY A 91 -26.09 9.77 3.04
CA GLY A 91 -25.47 8.95 2.00
C GLY A 91 -23.97 9.16 1.80
N PHE A 92 -23.30 9.86 2.72
CA PHE A 92 -21.85 9.98 2.70
C PHE A 92 -21.21 8.64 3.13
N VAL A 93 -20.32 8.13 2.29
CA VAL A 93 -19.54 6.91 2.56
C VAL A 93 -18.08 7.20 2.27
N MET A 94 -17.23 6.72 3.16
CA MET A 94 -15.78 6.74 2.95
C MET A 94 -15.30 5.34 2.57
N ASP A 95 -14.50 5.26 1.53
CA ASP A 95 -13.86 4.04 1.09
C ASP A 95 -12.79 3.59 2.11
N PRO A 96 -12.54 2.29 2.31
CA PRO A 96 -11.48 1.79 3.18
C PRO A 96 -10.08 2.36 2.90
N ILE A 97 -9.82 2.80 1.67
CA ILE A 97 -8.56 3.47 1.27
C ILE A 97 -8.61 5.00 1.43
N GLY A 98 -9.70 5.54 2.00
CA GLY A 98 -9.82 6.94 2.38
C GLY A 98 -10.42 7.86 1.32
N TYR A 99 -10.91 7.36 0.19
CA TYR A 99 -11.63 8.19 -0.77
C TYR A 99 -13.08 8.44 -0.36
N HIS A 100 -13.55 9.64 -0.64
CA HIS A 100 -14.93 10.05 -0.37
C HIS A 100 -15.83 9.63 -1.53
N LYS A 101 -16.81 8.77 -1.26
CA LYS A 101 -17.85 8.39 -2.23
C LYS A 101 -18.99 9.37 -2.12
N LEU A 102 -19.16 10.22 -3.13
CA LEU A 102 -20.13 11.30 -3.13
C LEU A 102 -21.36 11.03 -4.03
N GLU A 103 -21.38 9.92 -4.74
CA GLU A 103 -22.42 9.58 -5.71
C GLU A 103 -23.84 9.47 -5.11
N HIS A 104 -23.94 9.20 -3.82
CA HIS A 104 -25.23 9.06 -3.12
C HIS A 104 -25.48 10.15 -2.09
N VAL A 105 -24.59 11.16 -2.03
CA VAL A 105 -24.72 12.25 -1.06
C VAL A 105 -25.91 13.13 -1.40
N LYS A 106 -26.74 13.38 -0.39
CA LYS A 106 -27.88 14.31 -0.45
C LYS A 106 -27.79 15.28 0.73
N VAL A 107 -28.31 16.46 0.53
CA VAL A 107 -28.46 17.46 1.59
C VAL A 107 -29.95 17.63 1.86
N ALA A 108 -30.40 17.28 3.07
CA ALA A 108 -31.76 17.52 3.51
C ALA A 108 -32.03 19.03 3.62
N LYS A 109 -33.21 19.44 3.15
CA LYS A 109 -33.63 20.85 3.20
C LYS A 109 -33.93 21.30 4.62
#